data_69bd13cf7963a6ce4197e1f575d63de5
#
_entry.id   69bd13cf7963a6ce4197e1f575d63de5
#
_cell.length_a   1.000
_cell.length_b   1.000
_cell.length_c   1.000
_cell.angle_alpha   90.00
_cell.angle_beta   90.00
_cell.angle_gamma   90.00
#
_symmetry.space_group_name_H-M   'P 1'
#
loop_
_entity.id
_entity.type
_entity.pdbx_description
1 polymer ?
#
loop_
_entity_poly.entity_id
_entity_poly.type
_entity_poly.pdbx_seq_one_letter_code
_entity_poly.pdbx_strand_id
1 'polypeptide(L)'
;ADSLAGQAGGDAYRAAILSDLLGMLYFCMYDEFEQAVYQADGLTVSGMNRLYRSISESYGFLYSIGGEEAYDWAANSQLFEQPCYTISYVTSVLNSLELLVDSAEDFDAAADTYLALVAQTDTAGYRDAVAQAGLTDMLQPGAAQDVLEAVERYFYREICGLSFPDLTGHWSARYALTCASSGLFSGDEAGNFRPDSGVTWAELLTVLWQVAGAPQLSGPWDGAWYAGGANFALSAGLVREDALLPQQDMTREDVALVLYRFALTLGAEALTDTGALMAYPDGGELSEEGAAAVAWALEQGILAGQPDGRLDPEGAVTRGELSVMLANFLYA
;
A
#
# COMPACT_ATOMS: atom_id res chain seq x y z
N ALA A 1 23.20 -1.92 -19.50
CA ALA A 1 22.01 -1.32 -18.87
C ALA A 1 21.21 -0.50 -19.88
N ASP A 2 21.85 0.37 -20.65
CA ASP A 2 21.17 1.26 -21.64
C ASP A 2 20.49 0.50 -22.81
N SER A 3 20.85 -0.74 -23.09
CA SER A 3 20.25 -1.52 -24.17
C SER A 3 18.94 -2.23 -23.81
N LEU A 4 18.58 -2.29 -22.52
CA LEU A 4 17.31 -2.83 -22.03
C LEU A 4 16.27 -1.73 -21.74
N ALA A 5 16.67 -0.47 -21.85
CA ALA A 5 15.87 0.71 -21.52
C ALA A 5 14.95 1.20 -22.65
N GLY A 6 14.61 0.35 -23.62
CA GLY A 6 13.42 0.60 -24.45
C GLY A 6 12.16 0.38 -23.63
N GLN A 7 11.10 1.17 -23.87
CA GLN A 7 9.82 1.09 -23.12
C GLN A 7 9.33 -0.36 -22.92
N ALA A 8 9.47 -1.22 -23.93
CA ALA A 8 9.11 -2.64 -23.83
C ALA A 8 10.03 -3.44 -22.89
N GLY A 9 11.30 -3.06 -22.73
CA GLY A 9 12.22 -3.67 -21.77
C GLY A 9 11.91 -3.25 -20.33
N GLY A 10 11.52 -2.01 -20.12
CA GLY A 10 11.10 -1.49 -18.81
C GLY A 10 9.85 -2.20 -18.29
N ASP A 11 8.85 -2.42 -19.14
CA ASP A 11 7.61 -3.11 -18.73
C ASP A 11 7.85 -4.58 -18.41
N ALA A 12 8.71 -5.27 -19.17
CA ALA A 12 9.09 -6.65 -18.88
C ALA A 12 9.87 -6.77 -17.56
N TYR A 13 10.73 -5.81 -17.27
CA TYR A 13 11.50 -5.76 -16.03
C TYR A 13 10.60 -5.49 -14.81
N ARG A 14 9.65 -4.55 -14.91
CA ARG A 14 8.62 -4.31 -13.89
C ARG A 14 7.80 -5.56 -13.62
N ALA A 15 7.34 -6.23 -14.68
CA ALA A 15 6.57 -7.46 -14.56
C ALA A 15 7.37 -8.57 -13.87
N ALA A 16 8.68 -8.69 -14.13
CA ALA A 16 9.54 -9.66 -13.47
C ALA A 16 9.63 -9.39 -11.95
N ILE A 17 9.94 -8.17 -11.54
CA ILE A 17 10.01 -7.80 -10.11
C ILE A 17 8.66 -8.06 -9.41
N LEU A 18 7.54 -7.65 -10.02
CA LEU A 18 6.22 -7.90 -9.45
C LEU A 18 5.90 -9.40 -9.37
N SER A 19 6.33 -10.19 -10.35
CA SER A 19 6.19 -11.65 -10.33
C SER A 19 6.98 -12.28 -9.18
N ASP A 20 8.21 -11.82 -8.95
CA ASP A 20 9.05 -12.30 -7.86
C ASP A 20 8.46 -11.94 -6.48
N LEU A 21 7.95 -10.72 -6.32
CA LEU A 21 7.27 -10.28 -5.10
C LEU A 21 5.99 -11.09 -4.83
N LEU A 22 5.16 -11.34 -5.84
CA LEU A 22 3.97 -12.19 -5.73
C LEU A 22 4.34 -13.64 -5.43
N GLY A 23 5.39 -14.16 -6.05
CA GLY A 23 5.95 -15.48 -5.76
C GLY A 23 6.43 -15.59 -4.31
N MET A 24 7.08 -14.55 -3.80
CA MET A 24 7.51 -14.50 -2.40
C MET A 24 6.33 -14.52 -1.43
N LEU A 25 5.26 -13.76 -1.70
CA LEU A 25 4.04 -13.79 -0.88
C LEU A 25 3.42 -15.20 -0.85
N TYR A 26 3.41 -15.89 -1.99
CA TYR A 26 2.95 -17.27 -2.06
C TYR A 26 3.81 -18.21 -1.18
N PHE A 27 5.13 -18.06 -1.22
CA PHE A 27 6.02 -18.85 -0.37
C PHE A 27 5.87 -18.51 1.12
N CYS A 28 5.65 -17.25 1.48
CA CYS A 28 5.35 -16.85 2.86
C CYS A 28 4.05 -17.50 3.35
N MET A 29 2.98 -17.44 2.56
CA MET A 29 1.70 -18.09 2.85
C MET A 29 1.88 -19.60 3.03
N TYR A 30 2.67 -20.21 2.17
CA TYR A 30 2.90 -21.66 2.23
C TYR A 30 3.75 -22.06 3.44
N ASP A 31 4.76 -21.28 3.80
CA ASP A 31 5.59 -21.50 4.99
C ASP A 31 4.75 -21.38 6.28
N GLU A 32 3.85 -20.39 6.37
CA GLU A 32 2.92 -20.25 7.49
C GLU A 32 1.97 -21.45 7.59
N PHE A 33 1.43 -21.91 6.47
CA PHE A 33 0.62 -23.11 6.43
C PHE A 33 1.40 -24.34 6.88
N GLU A 34 2.62 -24.52 6.39
CA GLU A 34 3.50 -25.63 6.76
C GLU A 34 3.79 -25.63 8.27
N GLN A 35 4.17 -24.50 8.84
CA GLN A 35 4.40 -24.35 10.27
C GLN A 35 3.15 -24.68 11.08
N ALA A 36 1.99 -24.19 10.67
CA ALA A 36 0.73 -24.46 11.35
C ALA A 36 0.34 -25.94 11.31
N VAL A 37 0.58 -26.63 10.19
CA VAL A 37 0.38 -28.09 10.05
C VAL A 37 1.27 -28.87 11.00
N TYR A 38 2.56 -28.54 11.07
CA TYR A 38 3.51 -29.26 11.92
C TYR A 38 3.38 -28.94 13.41
N GLN A 39 2.78 -27.82 13.78
CA GLN A 39 2.48 -27.47 15.17
C GLN A 39 1.17 -28.07 15.68
N ALA A 40 0.27 -28.47 14.80
CA ALA A 40 -1.05 -28.96 15.17
C ALA A 40 -1.06 -30.45 15.46
N ASP A 41 -1.69 -30.84 16.59
CA ASP A 41 -1.94 -32.25 16.91
C ASP A 41 -3.24 -32.76 16.25
N GLY A 42 -3.13 -33.85 15.48
CA GLY A 42 -4.29 -34.62 15.01
C GLY A 42 -5.13 -33.91 13.91
N LEU A 43 -4.52 -33.11 13.05
CA LEU A 43 -5.20 -32.51 11.89
C LEU A 43 -5.75 -33.58 10.95
N THR A 44 -7.05 -33.46 10.63
CA THR A 44 -7.67 -34.22 9.54
C THR A 44 -7.46 -33.50 8.19
N VAL A 45 -7.66 -34.23 7.08
CA VAL A 45 -7.62 -33.63 5.73
C VAL A 45 -8.56 -32.42 5.64
N SER A 46 -9.79 -32.53 6.15
CA SER A 46 -10.72 -31.39 6.17
C SER A 46 -10.23 -30.25 7.07
N GLY A 47 -9.48 -30.54 8.12
CA GLY A 47 -8.82 -29.55 8.96
C GLY A 47 -7.72 -28.81 8.19
N MET A 48 -6.89 -29.53 7.44
CA MET A 48 -5.85 -28.97 6.60
C MET A 48 -6.45 -28.08 5.48
N ASN A 49 -7.54 -28.51 4.84
CA ASN A 49 -8.22 -27.72 3.83
C ASN A 49 -8.73 -26.37 4.38
N ARG A 50 -9.36 -26.40 5.58
CA ARG A 50 -9.82 -25.14 6.22
C ARG A 50 -8.66 -24.24 6.61
N LEU A 51 -7.60 -24.80 7.17
CA LEU A 51 -6.40 -24.06 7.55
C LEU A 51 -5.73 -23.40 6.35
N TYR A 52 -5.52 -24.17 5.27
CA TYR A 52 -4.95 -23.65 4.01
C TYR A 52 -5.79 -22.53 3.43
N ARG A 53 -7.11 -22.68 3.39
CA ARG A 53 -8.03 -21.64 2.92
C ARG A 53 -7.91 -20.37 3.76
N SER A 54 -7.98 -20.49 5.10
CA SER A 54 -7.92 -19.35 6.01
C SER A 54 -6.62 -18.56 5.87
N ILE A 55 -5.48 -19.26 5.76
CA ILE A 55 -4.18 -18.61 5.56
C ILE A 55 -4.10 -18.00 4.15
N SER A 56 -4.54 -18.71 3.09
CA SER A 56 -4.55 -18.17 1.73
C SER A 56 -5.39 -16.89 1.62
N GLU A 57 -6.55 -16.86 2.26
CA GLU A 57 -7.43 -15.68 2.28
C GLU A 57 -6.77 -14.49 3.00
N SER A 58 -6.03 -14.73 4.09
CA SER A 58 -5.30 -13.66 4.81
C SER A 58 -4.17 -13.02 3.98
N TYR A 59 -3.62 -13.76 3.01
CA TYR A 59 -2.64 -13.25 2.04
C TYR A 59 -3.29 -12.69 0.75
N GLY A 60 -4.62 -12.63 0.68
CA GLY A 60 -5.34 -12.14 -0.48
C GLY A 60 -5.38 -13.12 -1.67
N PHE A 61 -4.96 -14.37 -1.48
CA PHE A 61 -5.09 -15.40 -2.52
C PHE A 61 -6.51 -15.96 -2.53
N LEU A 62 -7.31 -15.52 -3.49
CA LEU A 62 -8.68 -16.01 -3.70
C LEU A 62 -8.64 -17.30 -4.52
N TYR A 63 -8.61 -18.44 -3.86
CA TYR A 63 -8.74 -19.74 -4.54
C TYR A 63 -10.20 -20.06 -4.81
N SER A 64 -10.61 -19.83 -6.03
CA SER A 64 -11.87 -20.33 -6.57
C SER A 64 -11.59 -21.35 -7.69
N ILE A 65 -10.87 -22.41 -7.36
CA ILE A 65 -10.79 -23.56 -8.25
C ILE A 65 -11.62 -24.68 -7.67
N GLY A 66 -12.88 -24.77 -8.09
CA GLY A 66 -13.64 -26.01 -8.05
C GLY A 66 -14.33 -26.39 -6.77
N GLY A 67 -14.86 -25.47 -5.94
CA GLY A 67 -15.77 -25.84 -4.85
C GLY A 67 -15.29 -25.52 -3.45
N GLU A 68 -15.98 -26.03 -2.43
CA GLU A 68 -15.77 -25.71 -1.00
C GLU A 68 -14.43 -26.19 -0.41
N GLU A 69 -13.61 -26.96 -1.15
CA GLU A 69 -12.41 -27.59 -0.63
C GLU A 69 -11.17 -27.14 -1.42
N ALA A 70 -10.21 -26.53 -0.72
CA ALA A 70 -8.91 -26.14 -1.26
C ALA A 70 -7.92 -27.29 -1.04
N TYR A 71 -7.52 -28.00 -2.10
CA TYR A 71 -6.61 -29.14 -2.03
C TYR A 71 -5.20 -28.84 -2.57
N ASP A 72 -4.92 -27.63 -3.00
CA ASP A 72 -3.68 -27.29 -3.70
C ASP A 72 -2.42 -27.59 -2.87
N TRP A 73 -2.54 -27.54 -1.53
CA TRP A 73 -1.48 -27.94 -0.63
C TRP A 73 -1.05 -29.41 -0.83
N ALA A 74 -1.97 -30.29 -1.24
CA ALA A 74 -1.70 -31.72 -1.43
C ALA A 74 -0.85 -32.00 -2.69
N ALA A 75 -0.83 -31.07 -3.64
CA ALA A 75 0.01 -31.16 -4.83
C ALA A 75 1.48 -30.77 -4.58
N ASN A 76 1.77 -30.10 -3.47
CA ASN A 76 3.12 -29.72 -3.10
C ASN A 76 3.83 -30.83 -2.35
N SER A 77 4.71 -31.59 -3.05
CA SER A 77 5.47 -32.69 -2.46
C SER A 77 6.44 -32.23 -1.38
N GLN A 78 6.89 -30.98 -1.41
CA GLN A 78 7.86 -30.43 -0.44
C GLN A 78 7.30 -30.46 0.99
N LEU A 79 5.99 -30.25 1.16
CA LEU A 79 5.34 -30.37 2.46
C LEU A 79 5.61 -31.73 3.15
N PHE A 80 5.78 -32.79 2.38
CA PHE A 80 5.94 -34.14 2.88
C PHE A 80 7.38 -34.65 2.82
N GLU A 81 8.14 -34.19 1.83
CA GLU A 81 9.49 -34.70 1.54
C GLU A 81 10.58 -33.83 2.17
N GLN A 82 10.34 -32.54 2.30
CA GLN A 82 11.32 -31.56 2.79
C GLN A 82 10.64 -30.54 3.72
N PRO A 83 10.25 -30.92 4.94
CA PRO A 83 9.60 -30.03 5.89
C PRO A 83 10.40 -28.74 6.15
N CYS A 84 9.71 -27.61 6.21
CA CYS A 84 10.29 -26.29 6.47
C CYS A 84 11.30 -25.81 5.42
N TYR A 85 11.22 -26.35 4.20
CA TYR A 85 12.10 -25.94 3.10
C TYR A 85 11.64 -24.62 2.44
N THR A 86 10.34 -24.34 2.52
CA THR A 86 9.72 -23.20 1.80
C THR A 86 10.30 -21.85 2.20
N ILE A 87 10.69 -21.68 3.47
CA ILE A 87 11.37 -20.46 3.95
C ILE A 87 12.67 -20.14 3.17
N SER A 88 13.34 -21.14 2.61
CA SER A 88 14.56 -20.94 1.83
C SER A 88 14.32 -20.14 0.54
N TYR A 89 13.14 -20.27 -0.07
CA TYR A 89 12.74 -19.45 -1.22
C TYR A 89 12.53 -17.99 -0.82
N VAL A 90 11.87 -17.75 0.32
CA VAL A 90 11.64 -16.39 0.84
C VAL A 90 12.97 -15.69 1.11
N THR A 91 13.88 -16.32 1.84
CA THR A 91 15.19 -15.73 2.16
C THR A 91 16.04 -15.49 0.91
N SER A 92 15.98 -16.40 -0.07
CA SER A 92 16.71 -16.24 -1.34
C SER A 92 16.19 -15.08 -2.17
N VAL A 93 14.85 -14.91 -2.26
CA VAL A 93 14.25 -13.78 -2.98
C VAL A 93 14.61 -12.46 -2.29
N LEU A 94 14.52 -12.39 -0.97
CA LEU A 94 14.86 -11.18 -0.21
C LEU A 94 16.33 -10.78 -0.40
N ASN A 95 17.29 -11.72 -0.34
CA ASN A 95 18.70 -11.41 -0.62
C ASN A 95 18.94 -11.04 -2.09
N SER A 96 18.17 -11.59 -3.03
CA SER A 96 18.23 -11.19 -4.43
C SER A 96 17.72 -9.76 -4.64
N LEU A 97 16.69 -9.37 -3.90
CA LEU A 97 16.15 -8.00 -3.91
C LEU A 97 17.12 -7.01 -3.25
N GLU A 98 17.79 -7.40 -2.14
CA GLU A 98 18.87 -6.62 -1.54
C GLU A 98 19.98 -6.33 -2.57
N LEU A 99 20.49 -7.37 -3.24
CA LEU A 99 21.48 -7.23 -4.30
C LEU A 99 20.99 -6.36 -5.48
N LEU A 100 19.71 -6.42 -5.81
CA LEU A 100 19.12 -5.56 -6.84
C LEU A 100 19.21 -4.09 -6.46
N VAL A 101 18.86 -3.75 -5.21
CA VAL A 101 18.96 -2.37 -4.70
C VAL A 101 20.41 -1.90 -4.70
N ASP A 102 21.33 -2.70 -4.16
CA ASP A 102 22.75 -2.40 -4.10
C ASP A 102 23.36 -2.21 -5.51
N SER A 103 22.92 -3.01 -6.49
CA SER A 103 23.40 -2.91 -7.87
C SER A 103 23.03 -1.59 -8.56
N ALA A 104 22.00 -0.91 -8.08
CA ALA A 104 21.64 0.41 -8.59
C ALA A 104 22.58 1.51 -8.08
N GLU A 105 23.22 1.29 -6.94
CA GLU A 105 24.22 2.22 -6.37
C GLU A 105 25.63 1.89 -6.88
N ASP A 106 26.04 0.62 -6.82
CA ASP A 106 27.33 0.13 -7.29
C ASP A 106 27.21 -1.31 -7.83
N PHE A 107 27.08 -1.43 -9.15
CA PHE A 107 26.94 -2.73 -9.81
C PHE A 107 28.14 -3.66 -9.61
N ASP A 108 29.35 -3.12 -9.64
CA ASP A 108 30.57 -3.95 -9.50
C ASP A 108 30.68 -4.50 -8.07
N ALA A 109 30.40 -3.69 -7.05
CA ALA A 109 30.37 -4.13 -5.66
C ALA A 109 29.28 -5.18 -5.42
N ALA A 110 28.06 -4.98 -5.95
CA ALA A 110 26.99 -5.95 -5.84
C ALA A 110 27.30 -7.28 -6.54
N ALA A 111 27.96 -7.22 -7.69
CA ALA A 111 28.44 -8.41 -8.41
C ALA A 111 29.50 -9.18 -7.61
N ASP A 112 30.44 -8.49 -6.97
CA ASP A 112 31.44 -9.11 -6.09
C ASP A 112 30.77 -9.78 -4.87
N THR A 113 29.76 -9.14 -4.26
CA THR A 113 28.96 -9.70 -3.18
C THR A 113 28.23 -10.97 -3.62
N TYR A 114 27.58 -10.94 -4.80
CA TYR A 114 26.94 -12.13 -5.38
C TYR A 114 27.93 -13.28 -5.59
N LEU A 115 29.10 -13.00 -6.16
CA LEU A 115 30.16 -14.02 -6.40
C LEU A 115 30.69 -14.57 -5.07
N ALA A 116 30.82 -13.74 -4.03
CA ALA A 116 31.21 -14.18 -2.69
C ALA A 116 30.16 -15.12 -2.08
N LEU A 117 28.85 -14.82 -2.25
CA LEU A 117 27.76 -15.69 -1.81
C LEU A 117 27.80 -17.05 -2.52
N VAL A 118 27.88 -17.06 -3.86
CA VAL A 118 27.89 -18.30 -4.66
C VAL A 118 29.11 -19.19 -4.32
N ALA A 119 30.23 -18.58 -3.96
CA ALA A 119 31.41 -19.33 -3.56
C ALA A 119 31.24 -20.11 -2.23
N GLN A 120 30.22 -19.79 -1.40
CA GLN A 120 30.01 -20.41 -0.10
C GLN A 120 29.01 -21.58 -0.11
N THR A 121 28.29 -21.81 -1.22
CA THR A 121 27.08 -22.66 -1.24
C THR A 121 27.26 -24.13 -0.89
N ASP A 122 28.47 -24.67 -0.98
CA ASP A 122 28.68 -26.10 -0.74
C ASP A 122 29.11 -26.47 0.70
N THR A 123 29.45 -25.49 1.53
CA THR A 123 30.10 -25.74 2.83
C THR A 123 29.53 -24.97 4.00
N ALA A 124 28.78 -23.90 3.77
CA ALA A 124 28.26 -23.00 4.83
C ALA A 124 26.73 -23.12 4.94
N GLY A 125 26.23 -23.04 6.17
CA GLY A 125 24.80 -22.80 6.40
C GLY A 125 24.40 -21.39 5.94
N TYR A 126 23.11 -21.16 5.72
CA TYR A 126 22.56 -19.90 5.20
C TYR A 126 23.15 -18.66 5.94
N ARG A 127 23.08 -18.63 7.28
CA ARG A 127 23.55 -17.49 8.08
C ARG A 127 25.05 -17.20 7.90
N ASP A 128 25.84 -18.27 7.84
CA ASP A 128 27.28 -18.12 7.66
C ASP A 128 27.60 -17.65 6.24
N ALA A 129 26.88 -18.15 5.24
CA ALA A 129 27.07 -17.78 3.84
C ALA A 129 26.74 -16.31 3.59
N VAL A 130 25.58 -15.82 4.05
CA VAL A 130 25.19 -14.41 3.88
C VAL A 130 26.09 -13.47 4.68
N ALA A 131 26.51 -13.85 5.90
CA ALA A 131 27.44 -13.04 6.70
C ALA A 131 28.83 -12.93 6.02
N GLN A 132 29.35 -14.01 5.42
CA GLN A 132 30.63 -13.99 4.70
C GLN A 132 30.56 -13.21 3.40
N ALA A 133 29.40 -13.18 2.75
CA ALA A 133 29.15 -12.39 1.55
C ALA A 133 28.88 -10.91 1.86
N GLY A 134 28.61 -10.55 3.11
CA GLY A 134 28.24 -9.17 3.50
C GLY A 134 26.77 -8.85 3.27
N LEU A 135 25.91 -9.89 3.08
CA LEU A 135 24.46 -9.75 2.95
C LEU A 135 23.73 -9.84 4.29
N THR A 136 22.52 -9.37 4.31
CA THR A 136 21.65 -9.38 5.49
C THR A 136 21.13 -10.78 5.81
N ASP A 137 21.21 -11.20 7.08
CA ASP A 137 20.54 -12.41 7.56
C ASP A 137 19.02 -12.14 7.67
N MET A 138 18.25 -12.59 6.68
CA MET A 138 16.80 -12.38 6.60
C MET A 138 16.00 -13.10 7.68
N LEU A 139 16.62 -13.96 8.47
CA LEU A 139 16.01 -14.60 9.63
C LEU A 139 16.14 -13.77 10.91
N GLN A 140 16.76 -12.58 10.85
CA GLN A 140 16.77 -11.64 11.96
C GLN A 140 15.47 -10.83 11.99
N PRO A 141 14.92 -10.55 13.18
CA PRO A 141 13.74 -9.70 13.31
C PRO A 141 13.95 -8.32 12.66
N GLY A 142 13.03 -7.91 11.80
CA GLY A 142 13.08 -6.61 11.11
C GLY A 142 13.88 -6.61 9.79
N ALA A 143 14.81 -7.53 9.57
CA ALA A 143 15.66 -7.55 8.38
C ALA A 143 14.88 -7.56 7.06
N ALA A 144 13.83 -8.37 6.96
CA ALA A 144 12.98 -8.41 5.77
C ALA A 144 12.24 -7.08 5.54
N GLN A 145 11.81 -6.41 6.61
CA GLN A 145 11.16 -5.10 6.51
C GLN A 145 12.12 -4.05 5.94
N ASP A 146 13.34 -3.97 6.46
CA ASP A 146 14.34 -3.00 6.00
C ASP A 146 14.65 -3.17 4.51
N VAL A 147 14.80 -4.43 4.05
CA VAL A 147 15.01 -4.74 2.63
C VAL A 147 13.79 -4.38 1.79
N LEU A 148 12.59 -4.74 2.22
CA LEU A 148 11.37 -4.41 1.48
C LEU A 148 11.15 -2.88 1.37
N GLU A 149 11.47 -2.12 2.42
CA GLU A 149 11.43 -0.65 2.36
C GLU A 149 12.48 -0.08 1.38
N ALA A 150 13.66 -0.69 1.29
CA ALA A 150 14.68 -0.31 0.31
C ALA A 150 14.24 -0.64 -1.12
N VAL A 151 13.63 -1.81 -1.34
CA VAL A 151 13.04 -2.22 -2.63
C VAL A 151 11.90 -1.29 -3.04
N GLU A 152 11.03 -0.90 -2.11
CA GLU A 152 9.94 0.04 -2.37
C GLU A 152 10.48 1.40 -2.83
N ARG A 153 11.49 1.95 -2.14
CA ARG A 153 12.17 3.20 -2.56
C ARG A 153 12.82 3.05 -3.94
N TYR A 154 13.51 1.94 -4.19
CA TYR A 154 14.10 1.62 -5.50
C TYR A 154 13.03 1.60 -6.59
N PHE A 155 11.91 0.90 -6.34
CA PHE A 155 10.81 0.79 -7.30
C PHE A 155 10.26 2.18 -7.69
N TYR A 156 9.95 3.02 -6.73
CA TYR A 156 9.42 4.35 -7.03
C TYR A 156 10.44 5.22 -7.76
N ARG A 157 11.71 5.20 -7.37
CA ARG A 157 12.76 6.02 -7.96
C ARG A 157 13.13 5.55 -9.37
N GLU A 158 13.50 4.29 -9.51
CA GLU A 158 14.10 3.78 -10.75
C GLU A 158 13.05 3.27 -11.75
N ILE A 159 11.94 2.76 -11.26
CA ILE A 159 10.89 2.17 -12.10
C ILE A 159 9.81 3.19 -12.43
N CYS A 160 9.33 3.94 -11.45
CA CYS A 160 8.27 4.94 -11.65
C CYS A 160 8.82 6.33 -11.99
N GLY A 161 10.12 6.58 -11.83
CA GLY A 161 10.74 7.90 -12.05
C GLY A 161 10.29 8.94 -11.03
N LEU A 162 9.84 8.51 -9.85
CA LEU A 162 9.35 9.37 -8.78
C LEU A 162 10.43 9.54 -7.71
N SER A 163 10.81 10.80 -7.50
CA SER A 163 11.76 11.17 -6.44
C SER A 163 11.34 12.50 -5.84
N PHE A 164 11.00 12.46 -4.55
CA PHE A 164 10.66 13.64 -3.77
C PHE A 164 11.60 13.71 -2.57
N PRO A 165 12.61 14.62 -2.60
CA PRO A 165 13.61 14.68 -1.53
C PRO A 165 13.04 14.90 -0.13
N ASP A 166 11.94 15.64 -0.04
CA ASP A 166 11.24 15.97 1.20
C ASP A 166 10.39 14.82 1.78
N LEU A 167 10.26 13.72 1.04
CA LEU A 167 9.67 12.47 1.57
C LEU A 167 10.70 11.55 2.24
N THR A 168 12.00 11.85 2.14
CA THR A 168 13.03 11.00 2.75
C THR A 168 12.87 10.98 4.27
N GLY A 169 12.56 9.79 4.83
CA GLY A 169 12.31 9.61 6.25
C GLY A 169 10.98 10.19 6.74
N HIS A 170 10.13 10.69 5.86
CA HIS A 170 8.82 11.19 6.24
C HIS A 170 7.84 10.02 6.43
N TRP A 171 7.06 10.04 7.50
CA TRP A 171 6.13 8.96 7.88
C TRP A 171 5.09 8.63 6.80
N SER A 172 4.67 9.61 5.96
CA SER A 172 3.71 9.41 4.90
C SER A 172 4.33 9.00 3.56
N ALA A 173 5.67 8.85 3.47
CA ALA A 173 6.39 8.67 2.20
C ALA A 173 5.80 7.57 1.33
N ARG A 174 5.53 6.40 1.92
CA ARG A 174 4.93 5.25 1.22
C ARG A 174 3.61 5.62 0.55
N TYR A 175 2.70 6.20 1.30
CA TYR A 175 1.36 6.57 0.82
C TYR A 175 1.42 7.69 -0.22
N ALA A 176 2.27 8.68 0.01
CA ALA A 176 2.50 9.79 -0.93
C ALA A 176 3.04 9.30 -2.28
N LEU A 177 4.00 8.38 -2.27
CA LEU A 177 4.55 7.74 -3.47
C LEU A 177 3.51 6.84 -4.17
N THR A 178 2.70 6.10 -3.42
CA THR A 178 1.58 5.32 -3.97
C THR A 178 0.59 6.22 -4.71
N CYS A 179 0.16 7.31 -4.09
CA CYS A 179 -0.75 8.27 -4.72
C CYS A 179 -0.11 8.96 -5.94
N ALA A 180 1.17 9.30 -5.86
CA ALA A 180 1.89 9.91 -6.98
C ALA A 180 2.08 8.94 -8.15
N SER A 181 2.40 7.67 -7.89
CA SER A 181 2.54 6.63 -8.93
C SER A 181 1.24 6.33 -9.66
N SER A 182 0.11 6.54 -8.98
CA SER A 182 -1.23 6.44 -9.56
C SER A 182 -1.70 7.72 -10.26
N GLY A 183 -0.86 8.75 -10.31
CA GLY A 183 -1.16 10.04 -10.95
C GLY A 183 -2.14 10.92 -10.16
N LEU A 184 -2.44 10.58 -8.89
CA LEU A 184 -3.37 11.36 -8.07
C LEU A 184 -2.74 12.64 -7.52
N PHE A 185 -1.43 12.59 -7.24
CA PHE A 185 -0.65 13.75 -6.82
C PHE A 185 0.56 13.96 -7.73
N SER A 186 0.97 15.22 -7.84
CA SER A 186 2.24 15.62 -8.45
C SER A 186 3.06 16.44 -7.46
N GLY A 187 4.37 16.48 -7.68
CA GLY A 187 5.24 17.41 -6.97
C GLY A 187 5.08 18.86 -7.44
N ASP A 188 5.69 19.77 -6.69
CA ASP A 188 5.81 21.15 -7.09
C ASP A 188 6.92 21.36 -8.17
N GLU A 189 7.08 22.59 -8.67
CA GLU A 189 8.08 22.92 -9.70
C GLU A 189 9.53 22.68 -9.23
N ALA A 190 9.77 22.63 -7.91
CA ALA A 190 11.07 22.32 -7.32
C ALA A 190 11.30 20.81 -7.13
N GLY A 191 10.31 19.96 -7.46
CA GLY A 191 10.36 18.51 -7.31
C GLY A 191 10.09 18.03 -5.89
N ASN A 192 9.44 18.83 -5.04
CA ASN A 192 9.04 18.42 -3.69
C ASN A 192 7.58 17.97 -3.67
N PHE A 193 7.26 17.02 -2.82
CA PHE A 193 5.89 16.57 -2.56
C PHE A 193 5.12 17.53 -1.65
N ARG A 194 5.81 18.15 -0.68
CA ARG A 194 5.29 19.04 0.37
C ARG A 194 4.30 18.34 1.32
N PRO A 195 4.70 17.26 1.98
CA PRO A 195 3.78 16.42 2.77
C PRO A 195 3.11 17.16 3.93
N ASP A 196 3.77 18.18 4.51
CA ASP A 196 3.24 18.96 5.65
C ASP A 196 2.40 20.18 5.22
N SER A 197 2.23 20.42 3.92
CA SER A 197 1.36 21.51 3.44
C SER A 197 -0.10 21.11 3.57
N GLY A 198 -0.96 22.08 3.92
CA GLY A 198 -2.41 21.91 3.91
C GLY A 198 -2.94 21.51 2.54
N VAL A 199 -4.08 20.85 2.51
CA VAL A 199 -4.79 20.43 1.30
C VAL A 199 -6.03 21.29 1.10
N THR A 200 -6.17 21.86 -0.07
CA THR A 200 -7.33 22.67 -0.44
C THR A 200 -8.49 21.82 -0.98
N TRP A 201 -9.71 22.36 -0.91
CA TRP A 201 -10.87 21.75 -1.57
C TRP A 201 -10.62 21.48 -3.05
N ALA A 202 -10.00 22.44 -3.77
CA ALA A 202 -9.69 22.28 -5.18
C ALA A 202 -8.80 21.05 -5.46
N GLU A 203 -7.82 20.78 -4.60
CA GLU A 203 -6.91 19.62 -4.75
C GLU A 203 -7.65 18.30 -4.56
N LEU A 204 -8.37 18.11 -3.44
CA LEU A 204 -9.11 16.85 -3.22
C LEU A 204 -10.16 16.61 -4.29
N LEU A 205 -10.95 17.61 -4.64
CA LEU A 205 -12.01 17.45 -5.64
C LEU A 205 -11.45 17.14 -7.04
N THR A 206 -10.26 17.66 -7.37
CA THR A 206 -9.58 17.32 -8.62
C THR A 206 -9.11 15.86 -8.60
N VAL A 207 -8.58 15.37 -7.47
CA VAL A 207 -8.22 13.95 -7.32
C VAL A 207 -9.43 13.05 -7.51
N LEU A 208 -10.55 13.33 -6.83
CA LEU A 208 -11.76 12.50 -6.95
C LEU A 208 -12.38 12.55 -8.36
N TRP A 209 -12.30 13.69 -9.03
CA TRP A 209 -12.69 13.80 -10.44
C TRP A 209 -11.84 12.91 -11.35
N GLN A 210 -10.52 12.85 -11.13
CA GLN A 210 -9.62 11.96 -11.86
C GLN A 210 -9.95 10.48 -11.58
N VAL A 211 -10.16 10.12 -10.31
CA VAL A 211 -10.60 8.75 -9.91
C VAL A 211 -11.91 8.36 -10.60
N ALA A 212 -12.84 9.30 -10.78
CA ALA A 212 -14.10 9.08 -11.49
C ALA A 212 -13.95 9.04 -13.04
N GLY A 213 -12.74 9.04 -13.58
CA GLY A 213 -12.48 9.01 -15.02
C GLY A 213 -12.54 10.38 -15.71
N ALA A 214 -12.40 11.46 -14.96
CA ALA A 214 -12.33 12.83 -15.45
C ALA A 214 -13.47 13.25 -16.39
N PRO A 215 -14.76 13.05 -16.00
CA PRO A 215 -15.89 13.37 -16.85
C PRO A 215 -15.94 14.86 -17.21
N GLN A 216 -16.26 15.16 -18.46
CA GLN A 216 -16.38 16.54 -18.92
C GLN A 216 -17.74 17.12 -18.50
N LEU A 217 -17.71 18.05 -17.55
CA LEU A 217 -18.90 18.68 -16.99
C LEU A 217 -18.74 20.21 -17.04
N SER A 218 -19.78 20.89 -17.48
CA SER A 218 -19.85 22.37 -17.43
C SER A 218 -20.46 22.83 -16.12
N GLY A 219 -20.03 23.97 -15.62
CA GLY A 219 -20.58 24.52 -14.37
C GLY A 219 -20.02 25.91 -14.05
N PRO A 220 -20.27 26.42 -12.83
CA PRO A 220 -19.92 27.79 -12.46
C PRO A 220 -18.40 28.07 -12.38
N TRP A 221 -17.57 27.03 -12.39
CA TRP A 221 -16.11 27.14 -12.18
C TRP A 221 -15.29 27.13 -13.47
N ASP A 222 -15.91 27.36 -14.63
CA ASP A 222 -15.22 27.36 -15.92
C ASP A 222 -14.02 28.33 -15.94
N GLY A 223 -12.89 27.85 -16.52
CA GLY A 223 -11.65 28.62 -16.65
C GLY A 223 -10.66 28.50 -15.49
N ALA A 224 -11.03 27.92 -14.36
CA ALA A 224 -10.11 27.60 -13.27
C ALA A 224 -9.44 26.23 -13.52
N TRP A 225 -8.22 26.04 -13.00
CA TRP A 225 -7.51 24.76 -13.13
C TRP A 225 -8.27 23.58 -12.45
N TYR A 226 -9.04 23.90 -11.42
CA TYR A 226 -9.86 22.96 -10.66
C TYR A 226 -11.31 22.83 -11.15
N ALA A 227 -11.64 23.48 -12.28
CA ALA A 227 -13.03 23.53 -12.79
C ALA A 227 -13.63 22.12 -12.95
N GLY A 228 -12.86 21.16 -13.48
CA GLY A 228 -13.30 19.77 -13.62
C GLY A 228 -13.73 19.16 -12.30
N GLY A 229 -12.87 19.24 -11.29
CA GLY A 229 -13.13 18.72 -9.93
C GLY A 229 -14.30 19.41 -9.24
N ALA A 230 -14.35 20.74 -9.29
CA ALA A 230 -15.41 21.53 -8.66
C ALA A 230 -16.79 21.24 -9.31
N ASN A 231 -16.88 21.27 -10.64
CA ASN A 231 -18.12 20.97 -11.35
C ASN A 231 -18.57 19.51 -11.16
N PHE A 232 -17.61 18.57 -11.13
CA PHE A 232 -17.89 17.17 -10.78
C PHE A 232 -18.48 17.04 -9.40
N ALA A 233 -17.86 17.65 -8.39
CA ALA A 233 -18.30 17.57 -7.00
C ALA A 233 -19.72 18.12 -6.81
N LEU A 234 -20.05 19.24 -7.46
CA LEU A 234 -21.41 19.78 -7.47
C LEU A 234 -22.41 18.83 -8.14
N SER A 235 -22.06 18.32 -9.33
CA SER A 235 -22.92 17.40 -10.07
C SER A 235 -23.17 16.07 -9.35
N ALA A 236 -22.15 15.55 -8.66
CA ALA A 236 -22.23 14.32 -7.89
C ALA A 236 -22.80 14.51 -6.47
N GLY A 237 -23.11 15.74 -6.06
CA GLY A 237 -23.63 16.05 -4.73
C GLY A 237 -22.60 15.87 -3.59
N LEU A 238 -21.29 15.91 -3.91
CA LEU A 238 -20.25 15.78 -2.90
C LEU A 238 -20.15 17.03 -2.01
N VAL A 239 -20.47 18.17 -2.58
CA VAL A 239 -20.44 19.46 -1.90
C VAL A 239 -21.59 20.33 -2.41
N ARG A 240 -22.07 21.26 -1.61
CA ARG A 240 -23.03 22.28 -2.02
C ARG A 240 -22.28 23.51 -2.57
N GLU A 241 -22.87 24.19 -3.55
CA GLU A 241 -22.24 25.35 -4.19
C GLU A 241 -21.90 26.47 -3.18
N ASP A 242 -22.80 26.72 -2.21
CA ASP A 242 -22.64 27.72 -1.17
C ASP A 242 -21.59 27.36 -0.08
N ALA A 243 -21.20 26.09 -0.02
CA ALA A 243 -20.19 25.58 0.90
C ALA A 243 -18.81 25.36 0.24
N LEU A 244 -18.71 25.39 -1.09
CA LEU A 244 -17.46 25.14 -1.78
C LEU A 244 -16.55 26.37 -1.77
N LEU A 245 -15.42 26.25 -1.09
CA LEU A 245 -14.37 27.25 -0.98
C LEU A 245 -13.05 26.72 -1.57
N PRO A 246 -12.86 26.71 -2.90
CA PRO A 246 -11.82 25.95 -3.58
C PRO A 246 -10.40 26.18 -3.09
N GLN A 247 -10.08 27.38 -2.65
CA GLN A 247 -8.72 27.76 -2.21
C GLN A 247 -8.50 27.66 -0.70
N GLN A 248 -9.53 27.26 0.06
CA GLN A 248 -9.41 27.07 1.49
C GLN A 248 -8.91 25.67 1.80
N ASP A 249 -8.06 25.56 2.82
CA ASP A 249 -7.65 24.26 3.38
C ASP A 249 -8.86 23.53 3.96
N MET A 250 -8.87 22.21 3.78
CA MET A 250 -9.92 21.33 4.30
C MET A 250 -9.60 20.89 5.71
N THR A 251 -10.66 20.77 6.50
CA THR A 251 -10.60 20.13 7.81
C THR A 251 -10.70 18.60 7.68
N ARG A 252 -10.38 17.90 8.76
CA ARG A 252 -10.50 16.43 8.81
C ARG A 252 -11.95 15.97 8.64
N GLU A 253 -12.90 16.74 9.18
CA GLU A 253 -14.34 16.51 8.97
C GLU A 253 -14.73 16.72 7.50
N ASP A 254 -14.26 17.80 6.85
CA ASP A 254 -14.54 18.07 5.43
C ASP A 254 -14.08 16.94 4.52
N VAL A 255 -12.84 16.47 4.72
CA VAL A 255 -12.27 15.35 3.93
C VAL A 255 -13.09 14.08 4.13
N ALA A 256 -13.40 13.72 5.38
CA ALA A 256 -14.23 12.56 5.69
C ALA A 256 -15.61 12.65 5.02
N LEU A 257 -16.25 13.84 5.11
CA LEU A 257 -17.56 14.07 4.52
C LEU A 257 -17.58 13.93 2.99
N VAL A 258 -16.55 14.48 2.32
CA VAL A 258 -16.42 14.39 0.86
C VAL A 258 -16.17 12.96 0.43
N LEU A 259 -15.23 12.24 1.09
CA LEU A 259 -14.94 10.84 0.79
C LEU A 259 -16.14 9.93 1.03
N TYR A 260 -16.87 10.14 2.13
CA TYR A 260 -18.07 9.38 2.43
C TYR A 260 -19.15 9.57 1.37
N ARG A 261 -19.45 10.82 0.98
CA ARG A 261 -20.40 11.11 -0.08
C ARG A 261 -19.96 10.52 -1.42
N PHE A 262 -18.67 10.55 -1.71
CA PHE A 262 -18.14 9.91 -2.92
C PHE A 262 -18.33 8.38 -2.87
N ALA A 263 -18.04 7.73 -1.74
CA ALA A 263 -18.30 6.31 -1.54
C ALA A 263 -19.79 5.94 -1.76
N LEU A 264 -20.71 6.75 -1.26
CA LEU A 264 -22.14 6.56 -1.49
C LEU A 264 -22.51 6.61 -2.98
N THR A 265 -21.85 7.47 -3.79
CA THR A 265 -22.06 7.48 -5.25
C THR A 265 -21.55 6.22 -5.93
N LEU A 266 -20.57 5.52 -5.31
CA LEU A 266 -20.04 4.25 -5.79
C LEU A 266 -20.82 3.04 -5.26
N GLY A 267 -21.86 3.26 -4.45
CA GLY A 267 -22.74 2.21 -3.94
C GLY A 267 -22.44 1.72 -2.54
N ALA A 268 -21.60 2.42 -1.79
CA ALA A 268 -21.41 2.12 -0.37
C ALA A 268 -22.72 2.29 0.40
N GLU A 269 -22.92 1.49 1.45
CA GLU A 269 -24.07 1.61 2.32
C GLU A 269 -23.93 2.82 3.26
N ALA A 270 -25.04 3.50 3.52
CA ALA A 270 -25.05 4.62 4.45
C ALA A 270 -24.88 4.11 5.89
N LEU A 271 -23.91 4.66 6.61
CA LEU A 271 -23.71 4.35 8.02
C LEU A 271 -24.77 5.05 8.89
N THR A 272 -25.42 4.28 9.77
CA THR A 272 -26.42 4.77 10.72
C THR A 272 -25.96 4.75 12.17
N ASP A 273 -24.89 3.99 12.47
CA ASP A 273 -24.32 3.90 13.81
C ASP A 273 -23.09 4.79 13.95
N THR A 274 -23.17 5.77 14.82
CA THR A 274 -22.08 6.70 15.14
C THR A 274 -21.44 6.39 16.51
N GLY A 275 -21.71 5.22 17.08
CA GLY A 275 -21.23 4.84 18.41
C GLY A 275 -19.69 4.85 18.55
N ALA A 276 -18.95 4.62 17.48
CA ALA A 276 -17.49 4.70 17.48
C ALA A 276 -16.95 6.08 17.91
N LEU A 277 -17.70 7.16 17.68
CA LEU A 277 -17.30 8.53 18.06
C LEU A 277 -17.25 8.72 19.58
N MET A 278 -17.98 7.91 20.34
CA MET A 278 -17.99 7.99 21.81
C MET A 278 -16.64 7.61 22.45
N ALA A 279 -15.75 6.98 21.69
CA ALA A 279 -14.40 6.69 22.15
C ALA A 279 -13.48 7.91 22.18
N TYR A 280 -13.91 9.02 21.56
CA TYR A 280 -13.10 10.23 21.41
C TYR A 280 -13.72 11.40 22.20
N PRO A 281 -12.91 12.18 22.95
CA PRO A 281 -13.39 13.24 23.82
C PRO A 281 -14.09 14.38 23.04
N ASP A 282 -13.71 14.59 21.78
CA ASP A 282 -14.22 15.61 20.86
C ASP A 282 -15.20 15.05 19.80
N GLY A 283 -15.62 13.79 19.93
CA GLY A 283 -16.58 13.18 19.02
C GLY A 283 -17.95 13.86 18.98
N GLY A 284 -18.29 14.65 19.99
CA GLY A 284 -19.52 15.46 20.04
C GLY A 284 -19.39 16.87 19.42
N GLU A 285 -18.21 17.24 18.92
CA GLU A 285 -17.96 18.55 18.28
C GLU A 285 -18.29 18.55 16.78
N LEU A 286 -18.47 17.35 16.19
CA LEU A 286 -18.80 17.16 14.79
C LEU A 286 -20.19 17.70 14.42
N SER A 287 -20.34 18.16 13.17
CA SER A 287 -21.64 18.46 12.60
C SER A 287 -22.52 17.20 12.49
N GLU A 288 -23.83 17.36 12.35
CA GLU A 288 -24.74 16.21 12.18
C GLU A 288 -24.39 15.37 10.95
N GLU A 289 -24.04 16.01 9.83
CA GLU A 289 -23.60 15.32 8.60
C GLU A 289 -22.19 14.75 8.74
N GLY A 290 -21.28 15.45 9.41
CA GLY A 290 -19.90 15.04 9.66
C GLY A 290 -19.81 13.84 10.58
N ALA A 291 -20.70 13.69 11.56
CA ALA A 291 -20.69 12.58 12.49
C ALA A 291 -20.80 11.21 11.80
N ALA A 292 -21.73 11.06 10.86
CA ALA A 292 -21.86 9.81 10.08
C ALA A 292 -20.63 9.56 9.19
N ALA A 293 -20.10 10.61 8.56
CA ALA A 293 -18.95 10.50 7.67
C ALA A 293 -17.66 10.14 8.42
N VAL A 294 -17.41 10.78 9.56
CA VAL A 294 -16.21 10.48 10.39
C VAL A 294 -16.33 9.10 11.02
N ALA A 295 -17.51 8.68 11.51
CA ALA A 295 -17.71 7.33 12.01
C ALA A 295 -17.44 6.27 10.93
N TRP A 296 -17.96 6.49 9.71
CA TRP A 296 -17.69 5.63 8.56
C TRP A 296 -16.19 5.60 8.22
N ALA A 297 -15.52 6.74 8.18
CA ALA A 297 -14.10 6.81 7.86
C ALA A 297 -13.21 6.09 8.90
N LEU A 298 -13.61 6.12 10.18
CA LEU A 298 -12.97 5.34 11.25
C LEU A 298 -13.19 3.84 11.06
N GLU A 299 -14.42 3.42 10.77
CA GLU A 299 -14.76 2.01 10.55
C GLU A 299 -14.01 1.42 9.34
N GLN A 300 -13.86 2.20 8.27
CA GLN A 300 -13.11 1.80 7.08
C GLN A 300 -11.59 1.97 7.21
N GLY A 301 -11.09 2.44 8.36
CA GLY A 301 -9.66 2.70 8.55
C GLY A 301 -9.09 3.84 7.71
N ILE A 302 -9.96 4.64 7.08
CA ILE A 302 -9.57 5.81 6.27
C ILE A 302 -9.05 6.93 7.15
N LEU A 303 -9.67 7.10 8.32
CA LEU A 303 -9.31 8.08 9.32
C LEU A 303 -8.95 7.38 10.63
N ALA A 304 -7.98 7.91 11.36
CA ALA A 304 -7.64 7.47 12.71
C ALA A 304 -7.61 8.67 13.66
N GLY A 305 -7.73 8.39 14.95
CA GLY A 305 -7.52 9.42 15.97
C GLY A 305 -6.08 9.93 15.98
N GLN A 306 -5.91 11.13 16.49
CA GLN A 306 -4.60 11.75 16.70
C GLN A 306 -3.84 11.08 17.87
N PRO A 307 -2.52 11.22 17.96
CA PRO A 307 -1.71 10.63 19.04
C PRO A 307 -2.12 11.04 20.46
N ASP A 308 -2.83 12.18 20.61
CA ASP A 308 -3.36 12.65 21.87
C ASP A 308 -4.74 12.05 22.22
N GLY A 309 -5.27 11.17 21.36
CA GLY A 309 -6.54 10.49 21.54
C GLY A 309 -7.77 11.28 21.08
N ARG A 310 -7.61 12.40 20.39
CA ARG A 310 -8.70 13.20 19.80
C ARG A 310 -8.93 12.85 18.33
N LEU A 311 -10.08 13.24 17.79
CA LEU A 311 -10.38 13.23 16.36
C LEU A 311 -9.83 14.47 15.65
N ASP A 312 -9.86 15.61 16.34
CA ASP A 312 -9.51 16.93 15.83
C ASP A 312 -10.27 17.29 14.54
N PRO A 313 -11.63 17.31 14.56
CA PRO A 313 -12.44 17.45 13.36
C PRO A 313 -12.19 18.75 12.60
N GLU A 314 -11.87 19.85 13.29
CA GLU A 314 -11.56 21.16 12.72
C GLU A 314 -10.08 21.31 12.32
N GLY A 315 -9.24 20.32 12.64
CA GLY A 315 -7.83 20.31 12.26
C GLY A 315 -7.65 20.27 10.75
N ALA A 316 -6.73 21.08 10.22
CA ALA A 316 -6.42 21.08 8.79
C ALA A 316 -5.71 19.79 8.39
N VAL A 317 -6.11 19.22 7.24
CA VAL A 317 -5.47 18.00 6.70
C VAL A 317 -4.26 18.38 5.87
N THR A 318 -3.14 17.70 6.14
CA THR A 318 -1.93 17.83 5.32
C THR A 318 -1.96 16.90 4.09
N ARG A 319 -1.11 17.18 3.09
CA ARG A 319 -0.97 16.33 1.90
C ARG A 319 -0.51 14.91 2.26
N GLY A 320 0.35 14.79 3.28
CA GLY A 320 0.78 13.51 3.83
C GLY A 320 -0.39 12.72 4.43
N GLU A 321 -1.21 13.36 5.28
CA GLU A 321 -2.42 12.75 5.86
C GLU A 321 -3.44 12.37 4.77
N LEU A 322 -3.70 13.27 3.81
CA LEU A 322 -4.60 12.95 2.71
C LEU A 322 -4.11 11.76 1.87
N SER A 323 -2.79 11.62 1.69
CA SER A 323 -2.23 10.46 1.00
C SER A 323 -2.56 9.15 1.69
N VAL A 324 -2.51 9.11 3.04
CA VAL A 324 -2.93 7.94 3.82
C VAL A 324 -4.43 7.69 3.65
N MET A 325 -5.24 8.73 3.82
CA MET A 325 -6.71 8.62 3.70
C MET A 325 -7.12 8.11 2.32
N LEU A 326 -6.51 8.62 1.24
CA LEU A 326 -6.80 8.19 -0.13
C LEU A 326 -6.28 6.78 -0.42
N ALA A 327 -5.10 6.42 0.06
CA ALA A 327 -4.56 5.06 -0.12
C ALA A 327 -5.47 4.03 0.57
N ASN A 328 -5.90 4.30 1.80
CA ASN A 328 -6.83 3.44 2.52
C ASN A 328 -8.22 3.41 1.87
N PHE A 329 -8.67 4.52 1.28
CA PHE A 329 -9.95 4.57 0.58
C PHE A 329 -9.97 3.81 -0.76
N LEU A 330 -8.86 3.84 -1.50
CA LEU A 330 -8.80 3.31 -2.87
C LEU A 330 -8.26 1.88 -2.96
N TYR A 331 -7.45 1.44 -1.97
CA TYR A 331 -6.67 0.20 -2.05
C TYR A 331 -6.85 -0.72 -0.84
N ALA A 332 -7.72 -0.39 0.12
CA ALA A 332 -8.04 -1.24 1.27
C ALA A 332 -9.04 -2.36 0.93
#